data_c6fb84374232aff59a92074962b6db9b
#
_entry.id   c6fb84374232aff59a92074962b6db9b
#
_cell.length_a   1.000
_cell.length_b   1.000
_cell.length_c   1.000
_cell.angle_alpha   90.00
_cell.angle_beta   90.00
_cell.angle_gamma   90.00
#
_symmetry.space_group_name_H-M   'P 1'
#
loop_
_entity.id
_entity.type
_entity.pdbx_description
1 polymer ?
#
loop_
_entity_poly.entity_id
_entity_poly.type
_entity_poly.pdbx_seq_one_letter_code
_entity_poly.pdbx_strand_id
1 'polypeptide(L)'
;MVSTIFDLNPSGFGRWLLMLCFTLLAAGCSTKQVVVEGNFPKPLLDPLPITLGVIYPSAFAEHEFFDEAKGRAESDWLVKTGEAQVEFWDILFDGMFDEVVHIRDWETVQRRAPEIDGVLIPAIGDLQYTIPTHTNVKIYEIWMRYEFRLVDIAAIHQQEDGALSFNPDERLAAWPITAYGKTPTAFLQTDEEAVNLAAVVALRDAGAHFVTSFGATPDVAVWLDGIARREQDAARSSNDQAGDPQPVVDSAEASPTEGEPDSGEAL
;
A
#
# COMPACT_ATOMS: atom_id res chain seq x y z
N MET A 1 50.42 38.17 60.66
CA MET A 1 49.53 36.96 60.78
C MET A 1 48.13 37.44 60.53
N VAL A 2 47.64 37.23 59.31
CA VAL A 2 46.28 37.61 58.91
C VAL A 2 45.54 36.28 58.58
N SER A 3 44.64 35.92 59.50
CA SER A 3 43.73 34.79 59.29
C SER A 3 42.55 35.25 58.44
N THR A 4 42.46 34.74 57.21
CA THR A 4 41.29 34.90 56.36
C THR A 4 40.32 33.77 56.67
N ILE A 5 39.25 34.05 57.41
CA ILE A 5 38.16 33.14 57.68
C ILE A 5 37.26 33.15 56.43
N PHE A 6 37.18 32.00 55.74
CA PHE A 6 36.22 31.80 54.70
C PHE A 6 34.81 31.57 55.33
N ASP A 7 33.98 32.61 55.23
CA ASP A 7 32.56 32.53 55.58
C ASP A 7 31.83 31.67 54.56
N LEU A 8 31.63 30.38 54.85
CA LEU A 8 30.76 29.48 54.11
C LEU A 8 29.32 29.84 54.45
N ASN A 9 28.73 30.68 53.60
CA ASN A 9 27.32 31.03 53.70
C ASN A 9 26.43 29.78 53.41
N PRO A 10 25.75 29.19 54.40
CA PRO A 10 24.99 27.95 54.26
C PRO A 10 23.76 28.06 53.35
N SER A 11 23.30 29.29 53.07
CA SER A 11 22.16 29.52 52.16
C SER A 11 22.50 29.36 50.69
N GLY A 12 23.77 29.50 50.29
CA GLY A 12 24.25 29.29 48.93
C GLY A 12 24.34 27.82 48.56
N PHE A 13 24.83 26.98 49.48
CA PHE A 13 25.04 25.55 49.23
C PHE A 13 23.74 24.78 49.01
N GLY A 14 22.68 25.11 49.77
CA GLY A 14 21.35 24.50 49.59
C GLY A 14 20.71 24.84 48.23
N ARG A 15 20.92 26.07 47.74
CA ARG A 15 20.41 26.47 46.40
C ARG A 15 21.16 25.78 45.27
N TRP A 16 22.47 25.58 45.42
CA TRP A 16 23.28 24.82 44.45
C TRP A 16 22.95 23.35 44.44
N LEU A 17 22.69 22.72 45.59
CA LEU A 17 22.26 21.36 45.72
C LEU A 17 20.89 21.14 45.12
N LEU A 18 19.95 22.08 45.32
CA LEU A 18 18.61 22.06 44.73
C LEU A 18 18.67 22.20 43.20
N MET A 19 19.52 23.09 42.66
CA MET A 19 19.73 23.20 41.21
C MET A 19 20.35 21.93 40.62
N LEU A 20 21.33 21.32 41.32
CA LEU A 20 21.93 20.05 40.87
C LEU A 20 20.95 18.89 40.89
N CYS A 21 20.11 18.81 41.92
CA CYS A 21 19.01 17.83 41.95
C CYS A 21 17.97 18.05 40.84
N PHE A 22 17.64 19.32 40.54
CA PHE A 22 16.69 19.64 39.48
C PHE A 22 17.22 19.33 38.09
N THR A 23 18.54 19.53 37.85
CA THR A 23 19.19 19.13 36.58
C THR A 23 19.33 17.62 36.43
N LEU A 24 19.50 16.88 37.52
CA LEU A 24 19.52 15.38 37.50
C LEU A 24 18.16 14.77 37.27
N LEU A 25 17.08 15.46 37.67
CA LEU A 25 15.70 15.02 37.40
C LEU A 25 15.24 15.27 35.96
N ALA A 26 15.95 16.12 35.19
CA ALA A 26 15.71 16.40 33.79
C ALA A 26 16.36 15.37 32.81
N ALA A 27 17.08 14.35 33.31
CA ALA A 27 17.54 13.22 32.53
C ALA A 27 16.34 12.28 32.24
N GLY A 28 15.38 12.77 31.45
CA GLY A 28 14.23 12.01 31.00
C GLY A 28 14.64 10.87 30.09
N CYS A 29 13.92 9.78 30.13
CA CYS A 29 14.05 8.68 29.17
C CYS A 29 14.02 9.24 27.75
N SER A 30 15.07 8.99 26.97
CA SER A 30 15.15 9.38 25.58
C SER A 30 14.51 8.28 24.75
N THR A 31 13.35 8.55 24.15
CA THR A 31 12.76 7.68 23.14
C THR A 31 13.57 7.77 21.85
N LYS A 32 14.04 6.65 21.35
CA LYS A 32 14.70 6.57 20.04
C LYS A 32 13.63 6.50 18.96
N GLN A 33 13.75 7.40 17.98
CA GLN A 33 12.81 7.45 16.87
C GLN A 33 13.50 7.02 15.58
N VAL A 34 12.85 6.13 14.85
CA VAL A 34 13.23 5.70 13.50
C VAL A 34 12.09 6.00 12.55
N VAL A 35 12.36 6.82 11.54
CA VAL A 35 11.50 6.93 10.36
C VAL A 35 12.05 5.94 9.35
N VAL A 36 11.23 4.97 8.93
CA VAL A 36 11.65 3.96 7.96
C VAL A 36 11.73 4.61 6.58
N GLU A 37 12.90 4.51 5.98
CA GLU A 37 13.18 5.01 4.63
C GLU A 37 13.93 3.95 3.85
N GLY A 38 13.53 3.69 2.60
CA GLY A 38 14.17 2.68 1.77
C GLY A 38 14.08 2.99 0.29
N ASN A 39 14.94 2.37 -0.49
CA ASN A 39 14.82 2.36 -1.94
C ASN A 39 14.14 1.06 -2.35
N PHE A 40 12.96 1.16 -2.94
CA PHE A 40 12.16 0.02 -3.38
C PHE A 40 12.17 -0.05 -4.91
N PRO A 41 12.93 -0.99 -5.50
CA PRO A 41 12.93 -1.14 -6.95
C PRO A 41 11.60 -1.70 -7.45
N LYS A 42 11.14 -1.20 -8.59
CA LYS A 42 9.96 -1.76 -9.26
C LYS A 42 10.22 -3.24 -9.62
N PRO A 43 9.30 -4.16 -9.34
CA PRO A 43 9.47 -5.56 -9.70
C PRO A 43 9.48 -5.75 -11.22
N LEU A 44 10.30 -6.70 -11.68
CA LEU A 44 10.37 -7.07 -13.09
C LEU A 44 9.41 -8.23 -13.34
N LEU A 45 8.13 -7.91 -13.47
CA LEU A 45 7.03 -8.83 -13.71
C LEU A 45 6.27 -8.42 -14.97
N ASP A 46 5.62 -9.36 -15.63
CA ASP A 46 4.61 -9.05 -16.62
C ASP A 46 3.33 -8.62 -15.86
N PRO A 47 2.84 -7.39 -16.04
CA PRO A 47 1.67 -6.93 -15.30
C PRO A 47 0.42 -7.77 -15.62
N LEU A 48 -0.39 -8.00 -14.60
CA LEU A 48 -1.72 -8.57 -14.79
C LEU A 48 -2.61 -7.52 -15.46
N PRO A 49 -3.43 -7.90 -16.45
CA PRO A 49 -4.34 -6.98 -17.16
C PRO A 49 -5.54 -6.62 -16.27
N ILE A 50 -5.27 -5.90 -15.18
CA ILE A 50 -6.23 -5.57 -14.13
C ILE A 50 -6.06 -4.11 -13.77
N THR A 51 -7.16 -3.38 -13.66
CA THR A 51 -7.22 -2.08 -13.02
C THR A 51 -7.55 -2.27 -11.54
N LEU A 52 -6.53 -2.13 -10.67
CA LEU A 52 -6.67 -2.30 -9.24
C LEU A 52 -6.95 -0.97 -8.55
N GLY A 53 -8.08 -0.88 -7.82
CA GLY A 53 -8.29 0.18 -6.83
C GLY A 53 -7.49 -0.12 -5.56
N VAL A 54 -6.91 0.91 -4.93
CA VAL A 54 -6.21 0.75 -3.65
C VAL A 54 -6.73 1.81 -2.67
N ILE A 55 -7.12 1.36 -1.47
CA ILE A 55 -7.47 2.22 -0.35
C ILE A 55 -6.48 1.95 0.77
N TYR A 56 -5.72 2.97 1.17
CA TYR A 56 -4.88 2.91 2.36
C TYR A 56 -5.63 3.55 3.54
N PRO A 57 -6.09 2.76 4.53
CA PRO A 57 -6.64 3.32 5.77
C PRO A 57 -5.58 4.17 6.48
N SER A 58 -6.01 5.22 7.21
CA SER A 58 -5.08 6.09 7.98
C SER A 58 -4.24 5.30 8.97
N ALA A 59 -4.84 4.30 9.63
CA ALA A 59 -4.11 3.38 10.52
C ALA A 59 -2.99 2.60 9.82
N PHE A 60 -3.05 2.42 8.51
CA PHE A 60 -1.99 1.83 7.71
C PHE A 60 -1.00 2.89 7.23
N ALA A 61 -1.48 3.99 6.66
CA ALA A 61 -0.63 5.04 6.08
C ALA A 61 0.17 5.84 7.13
N GLU A 62 -0.36 5.93 8.35
CA GLU A 62 0.25 6.64 9.47
C GLU A 62 0.78 5.67 10.55
N HIS A 63 1.02 4.41 10.19
CA HIS A 63 1.38 3.38 11.15
C HIS A 63 2.69 3.70 11.87
N GLU A 64 2.62 3.67 13.20
CA GLU A 64 3.73 3.81 14.12
C GLU A 64 3.74 2.63 15.10
N PHE A 65 4.90 2.06 15.33
CA PHE A 65 5.10 1.02 16.33
C PHE A 65 5.90 1.59 17.50
N PHE A 66 5.36 1.42 18.70
CA PHE A 66 6.04 1.83 19.93
C PHE A 66 6.42 0.58 20.73
N ASP A 67 7.71 0.44 21.03
CA ASP A 67 8.25 -0.59 21.93
C ASP A 67 8.78 0.05 23.20
N GLU A 68 8.14 -0.27 24.33
CA GLU A 68 8.52 0.22 25.64
C GLU A 68 9.72 -0.56 26.18
N ALA A 69 10.71 0.15 26.66
CA ALA A 69 11.90 -0.42 27.28
C ALA A 69 11.55 -1.32 28.47
N LYS A 70 12.04 -2.56 28.45
CA LYS A 70 11.81 -3.55 29.52
C LYS A 70 12.78 -3.42 30.68
N GLY A 71 13.77 -2.53 30.58
CA GLY A 71 14.82 -2.37 31.59
C GLY A 71 15.41 -0.97 31.62
N ARG A 72 16.07 -0.61 32.75
CA ARG A 72 16.67 0.71 32.98
C ARG A 72 17.81 1.07 32.01
N ALA A 73 18.37 0.10 31.30
CA ALA A 73 19.47 0.29 30.36
C ALA A 73 19.02 0.31 28.90
N GLU A 74 17.73 0.13 28.66
CA GLU A 74 17.12 0.10 27.34
C GLU A 74 16.42 1.45 27.07
N SER A 75 16.34 1.83 25.81
CA SER A 75 15.59 3.02 25.37
C SER A 75 14.26 2.57 24.78
N ASP A 76 13.23 3.39 24.95
CA ASP A 76 12.00 3.22 24.21
C ASP A 76 12.25 3.45 22.71
N TRP A 77 11.49 2.74 21.88
CA TRP A 77 11.58 2.89 20.44
C TRP A 77 10.24 3.30 19.84
N LEU A 78 10.30 4.29 18.94
CA LEU A 78 9.19 4.66 18.07
C LEU A 78 9.62 4.44 16.64
N VAL A 79 9.05 3.44 15.97
CA VAL A 79 9.35 3.11 14.59
C VAL A 79 8.16 3.50 13.71
N LYS A 80 8.36 4.47 12.83
CA LYS A 80 7.35 4.98 11.90
C LYS A 80 7.51 4.26 10.57
N THR A 81 6.57 3.39 10.24
CA THR A 81 6.58 2.58 9.03
C THR A 81 5.59 3.04 7.96
N GLY A 82 4.62 3.87 8.33
CA GLY A 82 3.46 4.22 7.51
C GLY A 82 3.82 4.74 6.12
N GLU A 83 4.66 5.77 6.03
CA GLU A 83 5.08 6.34 4.74
C GLU A 83 5.84 5.33 3.88
N ALA A 84 6.83 4.64 4.46
CA ALA A 84 7.65 3.69 3.72
C ALA A 84 6.84 2.48 3.21
N GLN A 85 5.85 2.02 3.98
CA GLN A 85 5.02 0.91 3.51
C GLN A 85 4.05 1.33 2.41
N VAL A 86 3.49 2.54 2.45
CA VAL A 86 2.68 3.06 1.34
C VAL A 86 3.52 3.18 0.08
N GLU A 87 4.69 3.81 0.13
CA GLU A 87 5.61 3.91 -1.00
C GLU A 87 5.99 2.54 -1.56
N PHE A 88 6.32 1.59 -0.67
CA PHE A 88 6.70 0.24 -1.07
C PHE A 88 5.57 -0.48 -1.81
N TRP A 89 4.35 -0.46 -1.25
CA TRP A 89 3.21 -1.14 -1.85
C TRP A 89 2.76 -0.49 -3.15
N ASP A 90 2.85 0.84 -3.26
CA ASP A 90 2.58 1.56 -4.50
C ASP A 90 3.51 1.11 -5.63
N ILE A 91 4.82 1.08 -5.37
CA ILE A 91 5.81 0.63 -6.35
C ILE A 91 5.59 -0.84 -6.75
N LEU A 92 5.24 -1.69 -5.78
CA LEU A 92 4.96 -3.10 -6.03
C LEU A 92 3.72 -3.27 -6.90
N PHE A 93 2.62 -2.61 -6.56
CA PHE A 93 1.35 -2.73 -7.27
C PHE A 93 1.44 -2.15 -8.69
N ASP A 94 2.09 -1.00 -8.86
CA ASP A 94 2.41 -0.43 -10.18
C ASP A 94 3.22 -1.37 -11.08
N GLY A 95 3.95 -2.31 -10.47
CA GLY A 95 4.70 -3.33 -11.21
C GLY A 95 3.92 -4.60 -11.47
N MET A 96 2.89 -4.89 -10.69
CA MET A 96 2.10 -6.13 -10.76
C MET A 96 0.83 -6.01 -11.59
N PHE A 97 0.24 -4.83 -11.69
CA PHE A 97 -1.04 -4.57 -12.33
C PHE A 97 -0.90 -3.57 -13.48
N ASP A 98 -1.77 -3.66 -14.46
CA ASP A 98 -1.73 -2.78 -15.63
C ASP A 98 -2.04 -1.33 -15.25
N GLU A 99 -3.00 -1.13 -14.36
CA GLU A 99 -3.32 0.18 -13.80
C GLU A 99 -3.61 0.09 -12.29
N VAL A 100 -3.11 1.09 -11.53
CA VAL A 100 -3.41 1.25 -10.10
C VAL A 100 -4.11 2.58 -9.86
N VAL A 101 -5.28 2.52 -9.24
CA VAL A 101 -6.11 3.70 -8.93
C VAL A 101 -6.16 3.91 -7.42
N HIS A 102 -5.53 4.99 -6.94
CA HIS A 102 -5.62 5.38 -5.53
C HIS A 102 -6.98 5.98 -5.21
N ILE A 103 -7.77 5.31 -4.40
CA ILE A 103 -9.10 5.73 -3.98
C ILE A 103 -8.98 6.45 -2.63
N ARG A 104 -9.06 7.78 -2.64
CA ARG A 104 -8.93 8.62 -1.45
C ARG A 104 -10.26 9.22 -1.00
N ASP A 105 -11.23 9.28 -1.89
CA ASP A 105 -12.50 9.94 -1.69
C ASP A 105 -13.62 9.29 -2.50
N TRP A 106 -14.86 9.65 -2.15
CA TRP A 106 -16.06 9.13 -2.80
C TRP A 106 -16.21 9.59 -4.27
N GLU A 107 -15.68 10.76 -4.61
CA GLU A 107 -15.69 11.26 -5.99
C GLU A 107 -14.87 10.34 -6.90
N THR A 108 -13.72 9.87 -6.42
CA THR A 108 -12.89 8.89 -7.14
C THR A 108 -13.64 7.57 -7.35
N VAL A 109 -14.34 7.08 -6.31
CA VAL A 109 -15.19 5.87 -6.45
C VAL A 109 -16.23 6.09 -7.56
N GLN A 110 -17.01 7.16 -7.51
CA GLN A 110 -18.07 7.43 -8.49
C GLN A 110 -17.54 7.56 -9.93
N ARG A 111 -16.39 8.20 -10.11
CA ARG A 111 -15.83 8.45 -11.43
C ARG A 111 -15.17 7.21 -12.04
N ARG A 112 -14.45 6.41 -11.22
CA ARG A 112 -13.59 5.33 -11.70
C ARG A 112 -14.19 3.94 -11.51
N ALA A 113 -15.33 3.80 -10.82
CA ALA A 113 -15.96 2.50 -10.56
C ALA A 113 -16.12 1.60 -11.80
N PRO A 114 -16.49 2.10 -13.00
CA PRO A 114 -16.65 1.25 -14.17
C PRO A 114 -15.35 0.62 -14.71
N GLU A 115 -14.20 1.18 -14.32
CA GLU A 115 -12.89 0.79 -14.82
C GLU A 115 -12.16 -0.13 -13.83
N ILE A 116 -12.57 -0.13 -12.55
CA ILE A 116 -11.90 -0.85 -11.48
C ILE A 116 -12.44 -2.28 -11.38
N ASP A 117 -11.54 -3.26 -11.50
CA ASP A 117 -11.87 -4.69 -11.39
C ASP A 117 -12.03 -5.17 -9.96
N GLY A 118 -11.33 -4.56 -9.02
CA GLY A 118 -11.42 -4.84 -7.59
C GLY A 118 -10.64 -3.82 -6.77
N VAL A 119 -10.96 -3.71 -5.49
CA VAL A 119 -10.33 -2.77 -4.57
C VAL A 119 -9.56 -3.54 -3.50
N LEU A 120 -8.28 -3.26 -3.39
CA LEU A 120 -7.39 -3.83 -2.37
C LEU A 120 -7.26 -2.89 -1.18
N ILE A 121 -7.45 -3.44 0.01
CA ILE A 121 -7.38 -2.70 1.27
C ILE A 121 -6.39 -3.41 2.19
N PRO A 122 -5.14 -2.93 2.28
CA PRO A 122 -4.16 -3.47 3.20
C PRO A 122 -4.43 -2.99 4.63
N ALA A 123 -4.08 -3.85 5.58
CA ALA A 123 -4.01 -3.52 6.99
C ALA A 123 -2.75 -4.12 7.59
N ILE A 124 -2.19 -3.48 8.59
CA ILE A 124 -1.14 -4.07 9.41
C ILE A 124 -1.78 -4.67 10.65
N GLY A 125 -1.59 -5.96 10.87
CA GLY A 125 -2.20 -6.68 11.99
C GLY A 125 -1.33 -6.65 13.23
N ASP A 126 -0.04 -6.93 13.08
CA ASP A 126 0.91 -7.01 14.19
C ASP A 126 2.32 -6.71 13.69
N LEU A 127 3.08 -5.96 14.49
CA LEU A 127 4.49 -5.75 14.28
C LEU A 127 5.21 -6.13 15.58
N GLN A 128 6.14 -7.06 15.48
CA GLN A 128 6.97 -7.47 16.60
C GLN A 128 8.42 -7.10 16.31
N TYR A 129 9.06 -6.58 17.32
CA TYR A 129 10.45 -6.16 17.29
C TYR A 129 11.24 -6.92 18.38
N THR A 130 12.40 -7.41 18.04
CA THR A 130 13.27 -8.11 18.97
C THR A 130 14.68 -7.59 18.87
N ILE A 131 15.22 -7.15 20.02
CA ILE A 131 16.64 -6.87 20.20
C ILE A 131 17.24 -8.05 20.95
N PRO A 132 18.26 -8.73 20.41
CA PRO A 132 18.99 -9.74 21.15
C PRO A 132 19.80 -9.08 22.28
N THR A 133 19.39 -9.24 23.52
CA THR A 133 19.98 -8.61 24.71
C THR A 133 21.30 -9.25 25.16
N HIS A 134 21.74 -10.35 24.56
CA HIS A 134 22.83 -11.18 25.12
C HIS A 134 24.10 -11.29 24.25
N THR A 135 24.18 -10.56 23.16
CA THR A 135 25.38 -10.58 22.29
C THR A 135 25.97 -9.18 22.17
N ASN A 136 27.31 -9.10 22.15
CA ASN A 136 28.02 -7.86 21.81
C ASN A 136 27.78 -7.39 20.37
N VAL A 137 26.95 -8.13 19.63
CA VAL A 137 26.57 -7.86 18.26
C VAL A 137 25.11 -7.49 18.27
N LYS A 138 24.83 -6.23 17.93
CA LYS A 138 23.46 -5.72 17.83
C LYS A 138 22.85 -6.23 16.52
N ILE A 139 21.90 -7.13 16.65
CA ILE A 139 21.10 -7.66 15.56
C ILE A 139 19.66 -7.27 15.87
N TYR A 140 19.03 -6.56 14.98
CA TYR A 140 17.63 -6.17 15.08
C TYR A 140 16.80 -7.07 14.17
N GLU A 141 15.69 -7.55 14.68
CA GLU A 141 14.77 -8.43 13.97
C GLU A 141 13.37 -7.82 14.03
N ILE A 142 12.72 -7.71 12.88
CA ILE A 142 11.38 -7.15 12.74
C ILE A 142 10.50 -8.20 12.08
N TRP A 143 9.36 -8.47 12.70
CA TRP A 143 8.30 -9.31 12.18
C TRP A 143 7.10 -8.42 11.90
N MET A 144 6.57 -8.49 10.67
CA MET A 144 5.37 -7.74 10.27
C MET A 144 4.31 -8.73 9.81
N ARG A 145 3.06 -8.48 10.20
CA ARG A 145 1.91 -9.21 9.69
C ARG A 145 0.98 -8.24 8.99
N TYR A 146 0.79 -8.46 7.71
CA TYR A 146 -0.19 -7.76 6.91
C TYR A 146 -1.45 -8.60 6.73
N GLU A 147 -2.58 -7.92 6.61
CA GLU A 147 -3.85 -8.51 6.19
C GLU A 147 -4.33 -7.76 4.96
N PHE A 148 -4.55 -8.48 3.88
CA PHE A 148 -5.08 -7.92 2.64
C PHE A 148 -6.53 -8.34 2.49
N ARG A 149 -7.35 -7.38 2.07
CA ARG A 149 -8.76 -7.61 1.72
C ARG A 149 -8.98 -7.11 0.31
N LEU A 150 -9.52 -7.96 -0.53
CA LEU A 150 -9.98 -7.63 -1.86
C LEU A 150 -11.51 -7.56 -1.82
N VAL A 151 -12.08 -6.45 -2.27
CA VAL A 151 -13.53 -6.22 -2.28
C VAL A 151 -13.96 -5.73 -3.66
N ASP A 152 -15.23 -5.89 -3.99
CA ASP A 152 -15.82 -5.23 -5.15
C ASP A 152 -15.91 -3.72 -4.90
N ILE A 153 -15.76 -2.90 -5.93
CA ILE A 153 -15.92 -1.44 -5.81
C ILE A 153 -17.32 -1.06 -5.32
N ALA A 154 -18.35 -1.86 -5.64
CA ALA A 154 -19.72 -1.64 -5.19
C ALA A 154 -19.89 -1.85 -3.68
N ALA A 155 -18.97 -2.56 -3.03
CA ALA A 155 -18.98 -2.75 -1.57
C ALA A 155 -18.40 -1.55 -0.81
N ILE A 156 -17.84 -0.55 -1.52
CA ILE A 156 -17.33 0.68 -0.91
C ILE A 156 -18.46 1.67 -0.71
N HIS A 157 -18.58 2.17 0.51
CA HIS A 157 -19.62 3.11 0.91
C HIS A 157 -19.00 4.37 1.51
N GLN A 158 -19.71 5.49 1.39
CA GLN A 158 -19.36 6.73 2.07
C GLN A 158 -20.10 6.81 3.40
N GLN A 159 -19.40 7.09 4.49
CA GLN A 159 -19.97 7.38 5.80
C GLN A 159 -20.46 8.84 5.88
N GLU A 160 -21.23 9.15 6.92
CA GLU A 160 -21.76 10.51 7.16
C GLU A 160 -20.66 11.56 7.34
N ASP A 161 -19.50 11.16 7.86
CA ASP A 161 -18.32 12.01 8.05
C ASP A 161 -17.46 12.15 6.76
N GLY A 162 -17.89 11.52 5.67
CA GLY A 162 -17.18 11.51 4.39
C GLY A 162 -16.12 10.43 4.25
N ALA A 163 -15.82 9.68 5.30
CA ALA A 163 -14.86 8.58 5.23
C ALA A 163 -15.36 7.43 4.35
N LEU A 164 -14.43 6.71 3.73
CA LEU A 164 -14.75 5.50 2.99
C LEU A 164 -14.82 4.32 3.97
N SER A 165 -15.80 3.47 3.77
CA SER A 165 -15.97 2.22 4.50
C SER A 165 -16.37 1.09 3.57
N PHE A 166 -16.24 -0.13 4.03
CA PHE A 166 -16.69 -1.33 3.32
C PHE A 166 -17.26 -2.33 4.32
N ASN A 167 -18.18 -3.17 3.85
CA ASN A 167 -18.69 -4.27 4.63
C ASN A 167 -17.67 -5.44 4.61
N PRO A 168 -17.10 -5.87 5.74
CA PRO A 168 -16.15 -6.98 5.80
C PRO A 168 -16.70 -8.32 5.29
N ASP A 169 -18.02 -8.49 5.28
CA ASP A 169 -18.67 -9.71 4.83
C ASP A 169 -18.83 -9.77 3.30
N GLU A 170 -18.67 -8.63 2.61
CA GLU A 170 -18.75 -8.51 1.14
C GLU A 170 -17.37 -8.58 0.47
N ARG A 171 -16.40 -9.23 1.12
CA ARG A 171 -15.06 -9.42 0.57
C ARG A 171 -15.05 -10.49 -0.52
N LEU A 172 -14.30 -10.22 -1.59
CA LEU A 172 -13.98 -11.21 -2.64
C LEU A 172 -12.90 -12.18 -2.16
N ALA A 173 -11.88 -11.65 -1.44
CA ALA A 173 -10.83 -12.45 -0.83
C ALA A 173 -10.25 -11.76 0.40
N ALA A 174 -9.66 -12.55 1.31
CA ALA A 174 -8.85 -12.03 2.42
C ALA A 174 -7.74 -13.03 2.76
N TRP A 175 -6.51 -12.51 2.93
CA TRP A 175 -5.37 -13.36 3.29
C TRP A 175 -4.32 -12.59 4.11
N PRO A 176 -3.66 -13.25 5.05
CA PRO A 176 -2.54 -12.69 5.78
C PRO A 176 -1.22 -12.92 5.05
N ILE A 177 -0.28 -12.01 5.26
CA ILE A 177 1.13 -12.19 4.90
C ILE A 177 1.96 -11.89 6.14
N THR A 178 2.88 -12.80 6.48
CA THR A 178 3.88 -12.56 7.51
C THR A 178 5.23 -12.33 6.84
N ALA A 179 5.94 -11.31 7.29
CA ALA A 179 7.23 -10.90 6.77
C ALA A 179 8.26 -10.78 7.89
N TYR A 180 9.51 -11.00 7.53
CA TYR A 180 10.63 -10.97 8.45
C TYR A 180 11.80 -10.19 7.88
N GLY A 181 12.37 -9.30 8.69
CA GLY A 181 13.58 -8.59 8.38
C GLY A 181 14.61 -8.66 9.49
N LYS A 182 15.86 -8.80 9.09
CA LYS A 182 17.00 -8.90 10.01
C LYS A 182 18.13 -8.02 9.54
N THR A 183 18.74 -7.28 10.47
CA THR A 183 19.95 -6.53 10.18
C THR A 183 21.11 -7.49 9.94
N PRO A 184 21.84 -7.40 8.83
CA PRO A 184 23.14 -8.05 8.71
C PRO A 184 24.07 -7.46 9.78
N THR A 185 25.01 -8.26 10.27
CA THR A 185 26.01 -7.87 11.27
C THR A 185 26.84 -6.68 10.77
N ALA A 186 26.40 -5.45 11.09
CA ALA A 186 27.10 -4.25 10.67
C ALA A 186 27.74 -3.59 11.89
N PHE A 187 29.06 -3.70 12.00
CA PHE A 187 29.88 -3.19 13.10
C PHE A 187 29.93 -1.65 13.18
N LEU A 188 29.41 -0.94 12.18
CA LEU A 188 29.67 0.50 12.01
C LEU A 188 28.38 1.35 11.84
N GLN A 189 27.21 0.76 11.98
CA GLN A 189 25.95 1.50 11.87
C GLN A 189 25.42 1.90 13.23
N THR A 190 24.64 2.99 13.26
CA THR A 190 23.86 3.35 14.45
C THR A 190 22.75 2.33 14.68
N ASP A 191 22.20 2.32 15.87
CA ASP A 191 21.05 1.45 16.20
C ASP A 191 19.84 1.79 15.31
N GLU A 192 19.62 3.07 15.06
CA GLU A 192 18.55 3.60 14.25
C GLU A 192 18.66 3.15 12.78
N GLU A 193 19.86 3.21 12.20
CA GLU A 193 20.13 2.71 10.85
C GLU A 193 19.92 1.19 10.75
N ALA A 194 20.30 0.46 11.80
CA ALA A 194 20.13 -0.98 11.85
C ALA A 194 18.65 -1.39 11.93
N VAL A 195 17.84 -0.67 12.71
CA VAL A 195 16.39 -0.87 12.78
C VAL A 195 15.72 -0.52 11.46
N ASN A 196 16.09 0.62 10.85
CA ASN A 196 15.60 0.99 9.53
C ASN A 196 15.87 -0.11 8.50
N LEU A 197 17.10 -0.63 8.45
CA LEU A 197 17.46 -1.68 7.51
C LEU A 197 16.66 -2.97 7.73
N ALA A 198 16.44 -3.37 9.00
CA ALA A 198 15.61 -4.52 9.33
C ALA A 198 14.17 -4.33 8.84
N ALA A 199 13.61 -3.11 9.01
CA ALA A 199 12.27 -2.78 8.53
C ALA A 199 12.17 -2.83 6.99
N VAL A 200 13.14 -2.26 6.29
CA VAL A 200 13.21 -2.31 4.82
C VAL A 200 13.32 -3.74 4.30
N VAL A 201 14.11 -4.59 4.97
CA VAL A 201 14.21 -6.02 4.61
C VAL A 201 12.87 -6.73 4.84
N ALA A 202 12.17 -6.45 5.95
CA ALA A 202 10.85 -7.02 6.22
C ALA A 202 9.82 -6.58 5.17
N LEU A 203 9.81 -5.30 4.75
CA LEU A 203 8.94 -4.82 3.68
C LEU A 203 9.19 -5.56 2.35
N ARG A 204 10.44 -5.75 1.98
CA ARG A 204 10.79 -6.51 0.76
C ARG A 204 10.38 -7.98 0.83
N ASP A 205 10.52 -8.59 2.00
CA ASP A 205 10.07 -9.96 2.26
C ASP A 205 8.54 -10.06 2.15
N ALA A 206 7.80 -9.08 2.70
CA ALA A 206 6.35 -8.98 2.53
C ALA A 206 5.94 -8.93 1.06
N GLY A 207 6.62 -8.10 0.26
CA GLY A 207 6.36 -7.99 -1.17
C GLY A 207 6.64 -9.28 -1.94
N ALA A 208 7.73 -9.97 -1.64
CA ALA A 208 8.04 -11.27 -2.25
C ALA A 208 6.97 -12.31 -1.93
N HIS A 209 6.48 -12.33 -0.69
CA HIS A 209 5.36 -13.18 -0.29
C HIS A 209 4.05 -12.78 -0.98
N PHE A 210 3.77 -11.48 -1.13
CA PHE A 210 2.58 -11.03 -1.84
C PHE A 210 2.59 -11.49 -3.30
N VAL A 211 3.68 -11.22 -4.02
CA VAL A 211 3.84 -11.62 -5.44
C VAL A 211 3.62 -13.11 -5.63
N THR A 212 4.19 -13.94 -4.75
CA THR A 212 4.12 -15.40 -4.88
C THR A 212 2.80 -15.99 -4.41
N SER A 213 2.10 -15.36 -3.46
CA SER A 213 0.86 -15.88 -2.88
C SER A 213 -0.40 -15.31 -3.52
N PHE A 214 -0.35 -14.15 -4.17
CA PHE A 214 -1.53 -13.46 -4.68
C PHE A 214 -2.39 -14.36 -5.59
N GLY A 215 -1.83 -14.83 -6.70
CA GLY A 215 -2.54 -15.73 -7.60
C GLY A 215 -2.74 -17.17 -7.07
N ALA A 216 -2.00 -17.55 -6.00
CA ALA A 216 -2.14 -18.87 -5.36
C ALA A 216 -3.20 -18.89 -4.26
N THR A 217 -3.68 -17.72 -3.81
CA THR A 217 -4.79 -17.60 -2.86
C THR A 217 -6.09 -18.04 -3.53
N PRO A 218 -6.82 -19.07 -3.03
CA PRO A 218 -7.93 -19.66 -3.74
C PRO A 218 -9.02 -18.68 -4.17
N ASP A 219 -9.42 -17.77 -3.27
CA ASP A 219 -10.46 -16.78 -3.56
C ASP A 219 -9.99 -15.76 -4.60
N VAL A 220 -8.71 -15.36 -4.56
CA VAL A 220 -8.10 -14.48 -5.58
C VAL A 220 -8.05 -15.19 -6.93
N ALA A 221 -7.69 -16.47 -6.98
CA ALA A 221 -7.69 -17.25 -8.21
C ALA A 221 -9.09 -17.32 -8.84
N VAL A 222 -10.14 -17.53 -8.05
CA VAL A 222 -11.53 -17.52 -8.52
C VAL A 222 -11.92 -16.15 -9.08
N TRP A 223 -11.51 -15.06 -8.42
CA TRP A 223 -11.75 -13.70 -8.88
C TRP A 223 -11.02 -13.42 -10.21
N LEU A 224 -9.74 -13.80 -10.34
CA LEU A 224 -8.96 -13.67 -11.58
C LEU A 224 -9.60 -14.44 -12.75
N ASP A 225 -10.04 -15.66 -12.51
CA ASP A 225 -10.76 -16.47 -13.50
C ASP A 225 -12.09 -15.81 -13.92
N GLY A 226 -12.73 -15.08 -13.01
CA GLY A 226 -13.94 -14.32 -13.29
C GLY A 226 -13.67 -13.14 -14.22
N ILE A 227 -12.57 -12.42 -14.03
CA ILE A 227 -12.15 -11.32 -14.92
C ILE A 227 -11.84 -11.85 -16.31
N ALA A 228 -10.98 -12.86 -16.41
CA ALA A 228 -10.60 -13.46 -17.69
C ALA A 228 -11.80 -13.95 -18.52
N ARG A 229 -12.82 -14.50 -17.85
CA ARG A 229 -14.07 -14.90 -18.52
C ARG A 229 -14.86 -13.71 -19.06
N ARG A 230 -15.01 -12.63 -18.27
CA ARG A 230 -15.70 -11.41 -18.70
C ARG A 230 -15.05 -10.79 -19.94
N GLU A 231 -13.72 -10.74 -19.98
CA GLU A 231 -12.96 -10.23 -21.13
C GLU A 231 -13.19 -11.10 -22.40
N GLN A 232 -13.16 -12.42 -22.24
CA GLN A 232 -13.43 -13.35 -23.37
C GLN A 232 -14.84 -13.20 -23.93
N ASP A 233 -15.83 -13.05 -23.06
CA ASP A 233 -17.23 -12.87 -23.46
C ASP A 233 -17.45 -11.52 -24.14
N ALA A 234 -16.81 -10.46 -23.65
CA ALA A 234 -16.82 -9.14 -24.29
C ALA A 234 -16.18 -9.16 -25.69
N ALA A 235 -15.05 -9.87 -25.84
CA ALA A 235 -14.37 -10.02 -27.12
C ALA A 235 -15.22 -10.83 -28.13
N ARG A 236 -15.92 -11.87 -27.69
CA ARG A 236 -16.85 -12.65 -28.55
C ARG A 236 -18.03 -11.79 -29.03
N SER A 237 -18.66 -11.06 -28.11
CA SER A 237 -19.78 -10.18 -28.40
C SER A 237 -19.42 -9.09 -29.42
N SER A 238 -18.22 -8.53 -29.32
CA SER A 238 -17.71 -7.52 -30.26
C SER A 238 -17.45 -8.10 -31.64
N ASN A 239 -16.99 -9.34 -31.74
CA ASN A 239 -16.72 -10.03 -33.00
C ASN A 239 -18.02 -10.45 -33.71
N ASP A 240 -19.03 -10.86 -32.94
CA ASP A 240 -20.35 -11.20 -33.48
C ASP A 240 -21.09 -9.97 -34.06
N GLN A 241 -20.92 -8.78 -33.44
CA GLN A 241 -21.47 -7.54 -33.97
C GLN A 241 -20.75 -7.03 -35.22
N ALA A 242 -19.47 -7.32 -35.37
CA ALA A 242 -18.69 -6.96 -36.56
C ALA A 242 -18.93 -7.91 -37.75
N GLY A 243 -19.49 -9.10 -37.50
CA GLY A 243 -19.69 -10.15 -38.51
C GLY A 243 -21.05 -10.19 -39.20
N ASP A 244 -21.99 -9.29 -38.88
CA ASP A 244 -23.27 -9.22 -39.58
C ASP A 244 -23.12 -8.34 -40.85
N PRO A 245 -22.94 -8.92 -42.05
CA PRO A 245 -22.89 -8.14 -43.28
C PRO A 245 -24.30 -7.57 -43.51
N GLN A 246 -24.43 -6.24 -43.48
CA GLN A 246 -25.67 -5.61 -43.96
C GLN A 246 -26.04 -6.18 -45.30
N PRO A 247 -27.30 -6.62 -45.50
CA PRO A 247 -27.74 -7.04 -46.80
C PRO A 247 -27.61 -5.88 -47.77
N VAL A 248 -26.72 -6.06 -48.75
CA VAL A 248 -26.62 -5.15 -49.90
C VAL A 248 -27.96 -5.23 -50.58
N VAL A 249 -28.83 -4.24 -50.40
CA VAL A 249 -30.02 -4.03 -51.22
C VAL A 249 -29.51 -3.60 -52.59
N ASP A 250 -29.43 -4.62 -53.47
CA ASP A 250 -29.17 -4.43 -54.89
C ASP A 250 -30.38 -3.71 -55.47
N SER A 251 -30.29 -2.41 -55.56
CA SER A 251 -31.27 -1.58 -56.26
C SER A 251 -31.05 -1.81 -57.77
N ALA A 252 -31.66 -2.88 -58.29
CA ALA A 252 -31.80 -3.08 -59.73
C ALA A 252 -32.67 -1.97 -60.26
N GLU A 253 -32.02 -0.98 -60.85
CA GLU A 253 -32.57 0.11 -61.64
C GLU A 253 -33.16 -0.44 -62.93
N ALA A 254 -34.48 -0.63 -62.94
CA ALA A 254 -35.23 -0.95 -64.15
C ALA A 254 -35.32 0.31 -65.03
N SER A 255 -34.56 0.36 -66.11
CA SER A 255 -34.72 1.32 -67.18
C SER A 255 -36.04 1.04 -67.93
N PRO A 256 -36.92 2.01 -68.17
CA PRO A 256 -38.03 1.85 -69.08
C PRO A 256 -37.54 2.03 -70.53
N THR A 257 -37.74 1.04 -71.34
CA THR A 257 -37.64 1.08 -72.79
C THR A 257 -38.80 1.91 -73.33
N GLU A 258 -38.53 3.11 -73.80
CA GLU A 258 -39.46 3.90 -74.60
C GLU A 258 -39.33 3.47 -76.05
N GLY A 259 -40.44 2.91 -76.55
CA GLY A 259 -40.66 2.60 -77.94
C GLY A 259 -40.90 3.86 -78.76
N GLU A 260 -40.24 3.86 -79.85
CA GLU A 260 -40.45 4.75 -80.99
C GLU A 260 -41.80 4.47 -81.66
N PRO A 261 -42.56 5.49 -82.09
CA PRO A 261 -43.49 5.35 -83.25
C PRO A 261 -42.96 6.10 -84.42
N ASP A 262 -42.77 5.35 -85.49
CA ASP A 262 -42.73 5.74 -86.89
C ASP A 262 -44.02 6.44 -87.28
N SER A 263 -43.92 7.39 -88.07
CA SER A 263 -44.81 7.88 -89.13
C SER A 263 -44.31 9.29 -89.58
N GLY A 264 -43.95 9.44 -90.78
CA GLY A 264 -44.73 9.27 -92.01
C GLY A 264 -45.09 10.59 -92.53
N GLU A 265 -44.38 10.93 -93.57
CA GLU A 265 -44.83 11.46 -94.82
C GLU A 265 -45.58 12.85 -94.94
N ALA A 266 -45.02 13.58 -95.78
CA ALA A 266 -45.69 14.33 -96.90
C ALA A 266 -45.81 15.89 -96.88
N LEU A 267 -45.21 16.38 -97.88
CA LEU A 267 -45.36 17.61 -98.68
C LEU A 267 -44.61 18.86 -98.27
#